data_6cf1d4341be564274c4fad25454831e9
#
_entry.id   6cf1d4341be564274c4fad25454831e9
#
_cell.length_a   1.000
_cell.length_b   1.000
_cell.length_c   1.000
_cell.angle_alpha   90.00
_cell.angle_beta   90.00
_cell.angle_gamma   90.00
#
_symmetry.space_group_name_H-M   'P 1'
#
loop_
_entity.id
_entity.type
_entity.pdbx_description
1 polymer ?
#
loop_
_entity_poly.entity_id
_entity_poly.type
_entity_poly.pdbx_seq_one_letter_code
_entity_poly.pdbx_strand_id
1 'polypeptide(L)'
;MASLDGKVALITGAASGIGKAIAELYAKNGAAVAIADINQQAADAAAAEIKAAGGKAIGIEMDVTSEDAVNAGTDKAVAAFGSLDILISNAGVQIINPIDEFAFADWKKMLAIHLDGGFLTTKAALKHMYKDNRGGTVIYMGSVHSHEASKLKSAYVTAKHGLLGLARTLAKEGAAHNVRSHVICPGFVRTPLVEKQIPEQAKELGISEADVIKNVMLKDTVDGVFTTVEDIAETALYLAAFPSAALTGQSFVVSHGWYMQ
;
A
#
# COMPACT_ATOMS: atom_id res chain seq x y z
N MET A 1 16.75 -14.19 -9.96
CA MET A 1 15.38 -13.81 -9.56
C MET A 1 15.47 -13.08 -8.24
N ALA A 2 14.61 -12.10 -8.01
CA ALA A 2 14.56 -11.43 -6.70
C ALA A 2 14.18 -12.48 -5.64
N SER A 3 14.90 -12.54 -4.52
CA SER A 3 14.61 -13.46 -3.41
C SER A 3 14.38 -12.67 -2.13
N LEU A 4 13.39 -13.08 -1.36
CA LEU A 4 13.10 -12.59 -0.03
C LEU A 4 13.31 -13.69 1.05
N ASP A 5 14.15 -14.69 0.75
CA ASP A 5 14.43 -15.79 1.66
C ASP A 5 14.85 -15.28 3.05
N GLY A 6 14.16 -15.77 4.09
CA GLY A 6 14.40 -15.38 5.46
C GLY A 6 13.95 -13.97 5.83
N LYS A 7 13.29 -13.24 4.95
CA LYS A 7 12.69 -11.93 5.23
C LYS A 7 11.30 -12.07 5.81
N VAL A 8 10.92 -11.10 6.63
CA VAL A 8 9.59 -10.99 7.22
C VAL A 8 8.95 -9.70 6.75
N ALA A 9 7.75 -9.80 6.17
CA ALA A 9 6.98 -8.67 5.70
C ALA A 9 5.67 -8.51 6.47
N LEU A 10 5.37 -7.29 6.89
CA LEU A 10 4.06 -6.86 7.38
C LEU A 10 3.38 -6.04 6.29
N ILE A 11 2.17 -6.43 5.90
CA ILE A 11 1.42 -5.79 4.82
C ILE A 11 0.04 -5.41 5.33
N THR A 12 -0.31 -4.13 5.29
CA THR A 12 -1.60 -3.62 5.77
C THR A 12 -2.65 -3.58 4.67
N GLY A 13 -3.93 -3.83 5.00
CA GLY A 13 -5.01 -3.95 4.03
C GLY A 13 -4.77 -5.12 3.06
N ALA A 14 -4.23 -6.22 3.58
CA ALA A 14 -3.70 -7.31 2.76
C ALA A 14 -4.65 -8.52 2.63
N ALA A 15 -5.88 -8.42 3.10
CA ALA A 15 -6.89 -9.46 2.90
C ALA A 15 -7.42 -9.51 1.46
N SER A 16 -7.19 -8.48 0.64
CA SER A 16 -7.67 -8.41 -0.74
C SER A 16 -6.80 -7.49 -1.62
N GLY A 17 -7.10 -7.47 -2.92
CA GLY A 17 -6.55 -6.52 -3.90
C GLY A 17 -5.03 -6.49 -3.94
N ILE A 18 -4.44 -5.29 -4.02
CA ILE A 18 -2.99 -5.08 -4.16
C ILE A 18 -2.23 -5.70 -2.98
N GLY A 19 -2.68 -5.48 -1.74
CA GLY A 19 -2.01 -5.99 -0.56
C GLY A 19 -1.93 -7.52 -0.53
N LYS A 20 -3.02 -8.20 -0.93
CA LYS A 20 -3.05 -9.66 -1.04
C LYS A 20 -2.09 -10.17 -2.12
N ALA A 21 -2.10 -9.57 -3.31
CA ALA A 21 -1.19 -9.95 -4.40
C ALA A 21 0.29 -9.78 -4.01
N ILE A 22 0.63 -8.70 -3.29
CA ILE A 22 1.99 -8.50 -2.75
C ILE A 22 2.32 -9.62 -1.75
N ALA A 23 1.41 -9.96 -0.82
CA ALA A 23 1.64 -10.98 0.18
C ALA A 23 1.88 -12.37 -0.45
N GLU A 24 1.07 -12.73 -1.44
CA GLU A 24 1.20 -13.99 -2.19
C GLU A 24 2.54 -14.05 -2.94
N LEU A 25 2.92 -12.98 -3.64
CA LEU A 25 4.18 -12.93 -4.39
C LEU A 25 5.40 -12.96 -3.45
N TYR A 26 5.33 -12.24 -2.32
CA TYR A 26 6.41 -12.24 -1.33
C TYR A 26 6.61 -13.62 -0.71
N ALA A 27 5.52 -14.30 -0.33
CA ALA A 27 5.58 -15.65 0.20
C ALA A 27 6.13 -16.65 -0.82
N LYS A 28 5.74 -16.53 -2.10
CA LYS A 28 6.28 -17.34 -3.21
C LYS A 28 7.78 -17.12 -3.41
N ASN A 29 8.30 -15.94 -3.05
CA ASN A 29 9.73 -15.60 -3.13
C ASN A 29 10.47 -15.77 -1.80
N GLY A 30 9.92 -16.54 -0.85
CA GLY A 30 10.62 -17.00 0.36
C GLY A 30 10.38 -16.17 1.61
N ALA A 31 9.61 -15.07 1.56
CA ALA A 31 9.28 -14.30 2.76
C ALA A 31 8.27 -15.00 3.66
N ALA A 32 8.35 -14.76 4.97
CA ALA A 32 7.23 -14.95 5.87
C ALA A 32 6.38 -13.67 5.89
N VAL A 33 5.05 -13.79 5.75
CA VAL A 33 4.17 -12.65 5.57
C VAL A 33 3.13 -12.54 6.69
N ALA A 34 3.00 -11.37 7.27
CA ALA A 34 1.95 -10.99 8.20
C ALA A 34 0.90 -10.18 7.44
N ILE A 35 -0.28 -10.74 7.26
CA ILE A 35 -1.42 -10.14 6.58
C ILE A 35 -2.22 -9.38 7.60
N ALA A 36 -2.07 -8.05 7.63
CA ALA A 36 -2.80 -7.18 8.54
C ALA A 36 -4.02 -6.58 7.84
N ASP A 37 -5.18 -6.73 8.44
CA ASP A 37 -6.42 -6.17 7.94
C ASP A 37 -7.36 -5.86 9.11
N ILE A 38 -8.29 -4.93 8.94
CA ILE A 38 -9.33 -4.64 9.95
C ILE A 38 -10.29 -5.83 10.12
N ASN A 39 -10.41 -6.67 9.10
CA ASN A 39 -11.22 -7.88 9.10
C ASN A 39 -10.33 -9.10 9.37
N GLN A 40 -10.29 -9.56 10.64
CA GLN A 40 -9.52 -10.73 11.06
C GLN A 40 -9.84 -11.98 10.24
N GLN A 41 -11.13 -12.25 10.00
CA GLN A 41 -11.53 -13.46 9.25
C GLN A 41 -11.00 -13.45 7.82
N ALA A 42 -11.04 -12.30 7.15
CA ALA A 42 -10.49 -12.16 5.80
C ALA A 42 -8.95 -12.26 5.78
N ALA A 43 -8.27 -11.70 6.80
CA ALA A 43 -6.82 -11.83 6.96
C ALA A 43 -6.41 -13.30 7.18
N ASP A 44 -7.15 -14.03 8.02
CA ASP A 44 -6.90 -15.44 8.28
C ASP A 44 -7.13 -16.31 7.04
N ALA A 45 -8.17 -16.02 6.26
CA ALA A 45 -8.46 -16.70 5.00
C ALA A 45 -7.32 -16.50 3.98
N ALA A 46 -6.86 -15.27 3.78
CA ALA A 46 -5.74 -14.99 2.88
C ALA A 46 -4.44 -15.66 3.37
N ALA A 47 -4.18 -15.67 4.68
CA ALA A 47 -3.04 -16.38 5.25
C ALA A 47 -3.13 -17.90 5.05
N ALA A 48 -4.35 -18.49 5.12
CA ALA A 48 -4.57 -19.90 4.88
C ALA A 48 -4.30 -20.28 3.41
N GLU A 49 -4.69 -19.45 2.45
CA GLU A 49 -4.40 -19.67 1.03
C GLU A 49 -2.88 -19.70 0.78
N ILE A 50 -2.12 -18.75 1.34
CA ILE A 50 -0.67 -18.74 1.21
C ILE A 50 -0.02 -19.98 1.85
N LYS A 51 -0.51 -20.42 3.02
CA LYS A 51 -0.03 -21.66 3.65
C LYS A 51 -0.32 -22.90 2.82
N ALA A 52 -1.51 -22.96 2.22
CA ALA A 52 -1.89 -24.07 1.32
C ALA A 52 -0.99 -24.14 0.08
N ALA A 53 -0.47 -22.98 -0.38
CA ALA A 53 0.52 -22.90 -1.45
C ALA A 53 1.96 -23.16 -0.99
N GLY A 54 2.19 -23.53 0.30
CA GLY A 54 3.52 -23.84 0.85
C GLY A 54 4.28 -22.65 1.45
N GLY A 55 3.67 -21.47 1.47
CA GLY A 55 4.25 -20.26 2.06
C GLY A 55 4.08 -20.17 3.59
N LYS A 56 4.72 -19.17 4.19
CA LYS A 56 4.60 -18.86 5.62
C LYS A 56 3.78 -17.59 5.79
N ALA A 57 2.61 -17.69 6.43
CA ALA A 57 1.74 -16.54 6.63
C ALA A 57 0.98 -16.59 7.96
N ILE A 58 0.61 -15.41 8.51
CA ILE A 58 -0.36 -15.26 9.60
C ILE A 58 -1.34 -14.13 9.26
N GLY A 59 -2.58 -14.25 9.74
CA GLY A 59 -3.55 -13.17 9.76
C GLY A 59 -3.46 -12.36 11.06
N ILE A 60 -3.60 -11.05 10.95
CA ILE A 60 -3.54 -10.11 12.08
C ILE A 60 -4.67 -9.10 11.94
N GLU A 61 -5.55 -9.01 12.94
CA GLU A 61 -6.48 -7.89 13.04
C GLU A 61 -5.71 -6.61 13.36
N MET A 62 -5.88 -5.58 12.52
CA MET A 62 -5.18 -4.31 12.70
C MET A 62 -6.00 -3.16 12.12
N ASP A 63 -6.49 -2.30 12.98
CA ASP A 63 -6.96 -0.97 12.59
C ASP A 63 -5.76 -0.02 12.54
N VAL A 64 -5.38 0.40 11.35
CA VAL A 64 -4.23 1.29 11.13
C VAL A 64 -4.42 2.69 11.72
N THR A 65 -5.65 3.06 12.10
CA THR A 65 -5.95 4.34 12.76
C THR A 65 -5.76 4.30 14.28
N SER A 66 -5.52 3.11 14.85
CA SER A 66 -5.28 2.89 16.27
C SER A 66 -3.81 2.59 16.54
N GLU A 67 -3.12 3.47 17.26
CA GLU A 67 -1.71 3.27 17.61
C GLU A 67 -1.50 1.97 18.41
N ASP A 68 -2.42 1.65 19.32
CA ASP A 68 -2.33 0.42 20.13
C ASP A 68 -2.51 -0.84 19.27
N ALA A 69 -3.48 -0.84 18.34
CA ALA A 69 -3.70 -1.97 17.43
C ALA A 69 -2.50 -2.17 16.49
N VAL A 70 -1.92 -1.07 15.99
CA VAL A 70 -0.73 -1.10 15.13
C VAL A 70 0.48 -1.64 15.89
N ASN A 71 0.74 -1.17 17.10
CA ASN A 71 1.85 -1.68 17.93
C ASN A 71 1.66 -3.18 18.23
N ALA A 72 0.49 -3.57 18.73
CA ALA A 72 0.18 -4.96 19.08
C ALA A 72 0.28 -5.90 17.85
N GLY A 73 -0.25 -5.48 16.69
CA GLY A 73 -0.19 -6.27 15.46
C GLY A 73 1.23 -6.40 14.92
N THR A 74 2.04 -5.34 15.00
CA THR A 74 3.46 -5.37 14.61
C THR A 74 4.25 -6.31 15.52
N ASP A 75 4.06 -6.21 16.84
CA ASP A 75 4.70 -7.10 17.81
C ASP A 75 4.29 -8.56 17.60
N LYS A 76 3.01 -8.83 17.25
CA LYS A 76 2.53 -10.18 16.91
C LYS A 76 3.23 -10.74 15.67
N ALA A 77 3.47 -9.93 14.63
CA ALA A 77 4.23 -10.36 13.46
C ALA A 77 5.67 -10.73 13.82
N VAL A 78 6.33 -9.89 14.62
CA VAL A 78 7.70 -10.15 15.09
C VAL A 78 7.76 -11.37 16.01
N ALA A 79 6.81 -11.55 16.91
CA ALA A 79 6.76 -12.73 17.78
C ALA A 79 6.58 -14.03 16.98
N ALA A 80 5.81 -14.00 15.89
CA ALA A 80 5.56 -15.17 15.05
C ALA A 80 6.77 -15.56 14.19
N PHE A 81 7.52 -14.59 13.69
CA PHE A 81 8.56 -14.82 12.67
C PHE A 81 9.97 -14.40 13.09
N GLY A 82 10.13 -13.82 14.28
CA GLY A 82 11.43 -13.45 14.86
C GLY A 82 11.99 -12.09 14.44
N SER A 83 11.41 -11.45 13.43
CA SER A 83 11.90 -10.17 12.91
C SER A 83 10.82 -9.38 12.15
N LEU A 84 11.18 -8.16 11.73
CA LEU A 84 10.45 -7.41 10.72
C LEU A 84 11.48 -6.74 9.80
N ASP A 85 11.44 -7.08 8.52
CA ASP A 85 12.38 -6.60 7.50
C ASP A 85 11.70 -5.68 6.47
N ILE A 86 10.39 -5.88 6.22
CA ILE A 86 9.65 -5.16 5.19
C ILE A 86 8.30 -4.72 5.75
N LEU A 87 7.97 -3.44 5.56
CA LEU A 87 6.63 -2.90 5.77
C LEU A 87 6.04 -2.46 4.43
N ILE A 88 4.84 -2.96 4.11
CA ILE A 88 3.99 -2.42 3.04
C ILE A 88 2.81 -1.70 3.67
N SER A 89 2.86 -0.38 3.70
CA SER A 89 1.76 0.47 4.14
C SER A 89 0.78 0.67 2.99
N ASN A 90 -0.21 -0.24 2.89
CA ASN A 90 -1.12 -0.32 1.76
C ASN A 90 -2.59 -0.04 2.14
N ALA A 91 -3.00 -0.21 3.39
CA ALA A 91 -4.38 0.02 3.82
C ALA A 91 -4.93 1.36 3.33
N GLY A 92 -6.14 1.34 2.77
CA GLY A 92 -6.72 2.55 2.21
C GLY A 92 -8.18 2.39 1.80
N VAL A 93 -8.86 3.52 1.70
CA VAL A 93 -10.25 3.64 1.26
C VAL A 93 -10.38 4.79 0.27
N GLN A 94 -11.48 4.83 -0.47
CA GLN A 94 -11.80 5.95 -1.35
C GLN A 94 -13.20 6.45 -1.05
N ILE A 95 -13.33 7.76 -0.88
CA ILE A 95 -14.59 8.50 -0.83
C ILE A 95 -14.46 9.64 -1.84
N ILE A 96 -15.46 9.82 -2.69
CA ILE A 96 -15.48 10.85 -3.73
C ILE A 96 -16.63 11.80 -3.46
N ASN A 97 -16.34 13.11 -3.48
CA ASN A 97 -17.31 14.19 -3.42
C ASN A 97 -16.67 15.50 -3.90
N PRO A 98 -17.45 16.47 -4.41
CA PRO A 98 -16.98 17.85 -4.59
C PRO A 98 -16.38 18.39 -3.29
N ILE A 99 -15.38 19.25 -3.40
CA ILE A 99 -14.65 19.75 -2.22
C ILE A 99 -15.55 20.56 -1.26
N ASP A 100 -16.50 21.29 -1.78
CA ASP A 100 -17.47 22.10 -1.05
C ASP A 100 -18.58 21.28 -0.37
N GLU A 101 -18.81 20.04 -0.84
CA GLU A 101 -19.77 19.09 -0.28
C GLU A 101 -19.11 17.96 0.51
N PHE A 102 -17.76 17.93 0.59
CA PHE A 102 -17.03 16.86 1.23
C PHE A 102 -17.20 16.90 2.76
N ALA A 103 -17.86 15.90 3.34
CA ALA A 103 -18.09 15.84 4.77
C ALA A 103 -16.75 15.83 5.55
N PHE A 104 -16.62 16.71 6.56
CA PHE A 104 -15.39 16.80 7.34
C PHE A 104 -15.05 15.49 8.09
N ALA A 105 -16.06 14.70 8.47
CA ALA A 105 -15.86 13.37 9.06
C ALA A 105 -15.18 12.41 8.06
N ASP A 106 -15.59 12.43 6.79
CA ASP A 106 -15.00 11.59 5.74
C ASP A 106 -13.58 12.05 5.37
N TRP A 107 -13.35 13.37 5.35
CA TRP A 107 -12.01 13.94 5.23
C TRP A 107 -11.09 13.40 6.33
N LYS A 108 -11.48 13.52 7.59
CA LYS A 108 -10.68 13.01 8.72
C LYS A 108 -10.46 11.51 8.64
N LYS A 109 -11.51 10.74 8.31
CA LYS A 109 -11.42 9.29 8.14
C LYS A 109 -10.38 8.90 7.08
N MET A 110 -10.40 9.57 5.93
CA MET A 110 -9.45 9.27 4.87
C MET A 110 -8.02 9.60 5.26
N LEU A 111 -7.78 10.78 5.87
CA LEU A 111 -6.45 11.13 6.37
C LEU A 111 -5.97 10.16 7.44
N ALA A 112 -6.83 9.80 8.40
CA ALA A 112 -6.50 8.86 9.46
C ALA A 112 -6.06 7.49 8.90
N ILE A 113 -6.77 6.95 7.90
CA ILE A 113 -6.42 5.65 7.33
C ILE A 113 -5.15 5.73 6.48
N HIS A 114 -5.06 6.70 5.58
CA HIS A 114 -3.96 6.74 4.62
C HIS A 114 -2.68 7.35 5.20
N LEU A 115 -2.79 8.51 5.86
CA LEU A 115 -1.64 9.29 6.28
C LEU A 115 -1.22 8.97 7.71
N ASP A 116 -2.14 9.06 8.67
CA ASP A 116 -1.82 8.73 10.06
C ASP A 116 -1.51 7.23 10.19
N GLY A 117 -2.27 6.35 9.50
CA GLY A 117 -2.00 4.92 9.43
C GLY A 117 -0.63 4.60 8.82
N GLY A 118 -0.23 5.32 7.76
CA GLY A 118 1.11 5.24 7.19
C GLY A 118 2.20 5.62 8.19
N PHE A 119 1.99 6.69 8.95
CA PHE A 119 2.89 7.13 10.01
C PHE A 119 2.95 6.12 11.17
N LEU A 120 1.80 5.68 11.69
CA LEU A 120 1.73 4.77 12.85
C LEU A 120 2.39 3.42 12.54
N THR A 121 2.09 2.83 11.38
CA THR A 121 2.69 1.56 10.96
C THR A 121 4.19 1.69 10.75
N THR A 122 4.67 2.80 10.19
CA THR A 122 6.09 3.12 10.07
C THR A 122 6.74 3.23 11.44
N LYS A 123 6.19 4.03 12.34
CA LYS A 123 6.70 4.22 13.71
C LYS A 123 6.84 2.88 14.46
N ALA A 124 5.85 1.98 14.35
CA ALA A 124 5.90 0.66 14.96
C ALA A 124 6.97 -0.23 14.32
N ALA A 125 7.05 -0.28 12.98
CA ALA A 125 8.03 -1.08 12.26
C ALA A 125 9.47 -0.65 12.55
N LEU A 126 9.73 0.65 12.64
CA LEU A 126 11.07 1.19 12.91
C LEU A 126 11.63 0.77 14.25
N LYS A 127 10.81 0.55 15.28
CA LYS A 127 11.27 0.01 16.58
C LYS A 127 12.01 -1.32 16.43
N HIS A 128 11.56 -2.15 15.47
CA HIS A 128 12.17 -3.46 15.20
C HIS A 128 13.29 -3.36 14.16
N MET A 129 13.14 -2.53 13.13
CA MET A 129 14.16 -2.34 12.09
C MET A 129 15.43 -1.63 12.61
N TYR A 130 15.29 -0.71 13.58
CA TYR A 130 16.42 0.00 14.18
C TYR A 130 17.17 -0.84 15.20
N LYS A 131 16.48 -1.82 15.81
CA LYS A 131 17.09 -2.71 16.80
C LYS A 131 18.27 -3.46 16.17
N ASP A 132 19.40 -3.42 16.85
CA ASP A 132 20.65 -4.06 16.44
C ASP A 132 21.13 -3.65 15.01
N ASN A 133 20.71 -2.46 14.56
CA ASN A 133 20.99 -1.92 13.24
C ASN A 133 20.59 -2.87 12.10
N ARG A 134 19.46 -3.59 12.28
CA ARG A 134 18.97 -4.63 11.37
C ARG A 134 18.71 -4.10 9.97
N GLY A 135 18.19 -2.87 9.89
CA GLY A 135 17.73 -2.29 8.65
C GLY A 135 16.36 -2.82 8.20
N GLY A 136 15.94 -2.38 7.03
CA GLY A 136 14.65 -2.78 6.47
C GLY A 136 14.23 -1.95 5.26
N THR A 137 13.04 -2.24 4.76
CA THR A 137 12.43 -1.49 3.66
C THR A 137 10.98 -1.15 3.98
N VAL A 138 10.63 0.12 3.86
CA VAL A 138 9.26 0.60 3.98
C VAL A 138 8.78 1.03 2.61
N ILE A 139 7.65 0.48 2.17
CA ILE A 139 7.02 0.83 0.90
C ILE A 139 5.61 1.34 1.19
N TYR A 140 5.35 2.58 0.79
CA TYR A 140 4.03 3.17 0.89
C TYR A 140 3.28 2.98 -0.42
N MET A 141 2.01 2.59 -0.34
CA MET A 141 1.12 2.57 -1.47
C MET A 141 0.58 3.97 -1.73
N GLY A 142 1.27 4.68 -2.61
CA GLY A 142 0.84 5.96 -3.14
C GLY A 142 -0.27 5.84 -4.18
N SER A 143 -0.20 6.67 -5.17
CA SER A 143 -1.04 6.71 -6.38
C SER A 143 -0.38 7.64 -7.41
N VAL A 144 -0.79 7.63 -8.66
CA VAL A 144 -0.56 8.77 -9.56
C VAL A 144 -0.99 10.07 -8.87
N HIS A 145 -2.02 10.00 -8.02
CA HIS A 145 -2.44 11.13 -7.18
C HIS A 145 -1.48 11.50 -6.03
N SER A 146 -0.29 10.95 -5.97
CA SER A 146 0.82 11.51 -5.20
C SER A 146 1.55 12.64 -5.93
N HIS A 147 1.26 12.83 -7.21
CA HIS A 147 1.93 13.78 -8.11
C HIS A 147 0.96 14.73 -8.81
N GLU A 148 -0.26 14.28 -9.11
CA GLU A 148 -1.27 15.10 -9.77
C GLU A 148 -2.61 15.03 -9.05
N ALA A 149 -3.50 15.97 -9.37
CA ALA A 149 -4.83 16.06 -8.80
C ALA A 149 -5.91 15.49 -9.73
N SER A 150 -7.03 15.11 -9.14
CA SER A 150 -8.25 14.73 -9.86
C SER A 150 -9.46 15.32 -9.14
N LYS A 151 -10.49 15.63 -9.90
CA LYS A 151 -11.76 16.12 -9.33
C LYS A 151 -12.34 15.10 -8.36
N LEU A 152 -13.13 15.56 -7.39
CA LEU A 152 -13.87 14.75 -6.41
C LEU A 152 -13.00 13.99 -5.39
N LYS A 153 -11.69 14.15 -5.39
CA LYS A 153 -10.74 13.32 -4.60
C LYS A 153 -9.86 14.15 -3.65
N SER A 154 -10.36 15.27 -3.12
CA SER A 154 -9.56 16.21 -2.31
C SER A 154 -8.82 15.53 -1.16
N ALA A 155 -9.50 14.75 -0.30
CA ALA A 155 -8.89 14.06 0.82
C ALA A 155 -7.88 12.99 0.36
N TYR A 156 -8.20 12.24 -0.68
CA TYR A 156 -7.33 11.20 -1.22
C TYR A 156 -6.03 11.79 -1.80
N VAL A 157 -6.15 12.79 -2.66
CA VAL A 157 -5.01 13.49 -3.27
C VAL A 157 -4.10 14.05 -2.17
N THR A 158 -4.69 14.73 -1.18
CA THR A 158 -3.93 15.28 -0.04
C THR A 158 -3.16 14.20 0.72
N ALA A 159 -3.83 13.09 1.05
CA ALA A 159 -3.20 11.98 1.76
C ALA A 159 -2.06 11.36 0.94
N LYS A 160 -2.27 11.13 -0.37
CA LYS A 160 -1.26 10.51 -1.23
C LYS A 160 -0.04 11.40 -1.48
N HIS A 161 -0.22 12.73 -1.59
CA HIS A 161 0.90 13.68 -1.57
C HIS A 161 1.65 13.66 -0.22
N GLY A 162 0.93 13.57 0.90
CA GLY A 162 1.51 13.48 2.24
C GLY A 162 2.40 12.24 2.42
N LEU A 163 2.00 11.07 1.89
CA LEU A 163 2.81 9.85 1.93
C LEU A 163 4.15 10.01 1.20
N LEU A 164 4.19 10.78 0.11
CA LEU A 164 5.44 11.07 -0.59
C LEU A 164 6.40 11.88 0.29
N GLY A 165 5.87 12.87 1.03
CA GLY A 165 6.63 13.62 2.02
C GLY A 165 7.17 12.73 3.14
N LEU A 166 6.31 11.88 3.71
CA LEU A 166 6.68 10.93 4.76
C LEU A 166 7.79 9.97 4.31
N ALA A 167 7.66 9.40 3.11
CA ALA A 167 8.67 8.49 2.55
C ALA A 167 10.04 9.17 2.37
N ARG A 168 10.06 10.40 1.88
CA ARG A 168 11.28 11.18 1.70
C ARG A 168 11.96 11.55 3.02
N THR A 169 11.16 11.86 4.04
CA THR A 169 11.68 12.09 5.40
C THR A 169 12.29 10.82 5.96
N LEU A 170 11.57 9.69 5.89
CA LEU A 170 12.10 8.41 6.35
C LEU A 170 13.36 7.99 5.60
N ALA A 171 13.48 8.25 4.30
CA ALA A 171 14.69 7.95 3.55
C ALA A 171 15.94 8.66 4.11
N LYS A 172 15.75 9.86 4.66
CA LYS A 172 16.85 10.63 5.30
C LYS A 172 17.13 10.13 6.72
N GLU A 173 16.09 9.95 7.53
CA GLU A 173 16.25 9.56 8.95
C GLU A 173 16.65 8.08 9.09
N GLY A 174 16.10 7.21 8.25
CA GLY A 174 16.37 5.78 8.26
C GLY A 174 17.75 5.36 7.75
N ALA A 175 18.44 6.25 7.02
CA ALA A 175 19.73 5.95 6.41
C ALA A 175 20.78 5.50 7.41
N ALA A 176 20.83 6.12 8.60
CA ALA A 176 21.75 5.76 9.69
C ALA A 176 21.50 4.34 10.26
N HIS A 177 20.34 3.77 9.98
CA HIS A 177 19.89 2.46 10.46
C HIS A 177 19.67 1.45 9.32
N ASN A 178 20.22 1.71 8.13
CA ASN A 178 20.04 0.87 6.93
C ASN A 178 18.56 0.66 6.54
N VAL A 179 17.68 1.61 6.85
CA VAL A 179 16.27 1.57 6.43
C VAL A 179 16.10 2.36 5.15
N ARG A 180 15.45 1.74 4.17
CA ARG A 180 15.10 2.33 2.89
C ARG A 180 13.61 2.65 2.85
N SER A 181 13.24 3.63 2.08
CA SER A 181 11.85 4.06 1.96
C SER A 181 11.49 4.36 0.51
N HIS A 182 10.34 3.89 0.06
CA HIS A 182 9.88 4.04 -1.31
C HIS A 182 8.36 4.31 -1.35
N VAL A 183 7.90 4.89 -2.45
CA VAL A 183 6.46 5.00 -2.75
C VAL A 183 6.20 4.32 -4.08
N ILE A 184 5.24 3.40 -4.15
CA ILE A 184 4.69 2.91 -5.41
C ILE A 184 3.46 3.75 -5.72
N CYS A 185 3.37 4.27 -6.93
CA CYS A 185 2.32 5.17 -7.39
C CYS A 185 1.52 4.52 -8.54
N PRO A 186 0.53 3.65 -8.21
CA PRO A 186 -0.30 3.03 -9.22
C PRO A 186 -1.17 4.04 -9.96
N GLY A 187 -1.46 3.74 -11.23
CA GLY A 187 -2.64 4.25 -11.93
C GLY A 187 -3.94 3.60 -11.41
N PHE A 188 -4.95 3.47 -12.28
CA PHE A 188 -6.13 2.68 -11.95
C PHE A 188 -5.79 1.18 -12.00
N VAL A 189 -5.87 0.53 -10.85
CA VAL A 189 -5.69 -0.92 -10.70
C VAL A 189 -7.06 -1.56 -10.51
N ARG A 190 -7.41 -2.53 -11.35
CA ARG A 190 -8.72 -3.19 -11.28
C ARG A 190 -8.84 -4.05 -10.01
N THR A 191 -9.36 -3.46 -8.96
CA THR A 191 -9.53 -4.03 -7.62
C THR A 191 -10.97 -3.86 -7.17
N PRO A 192 -11.43 -4.55 -6.11
CA PRO A 192 -12.75 -4.31 -5.54
C PRO A 192 -13.03 -2.83 -5.21
N LEU A 193 -11.99 -2.07 -4.83
CA LEU A 193 -12.09 -0.64 -4.58
C LEU A 193 -12.43 0.14 -5.86
N VAL A 194 -11.78 -0.17 -7.00
CA VAL A 194 -12.04 0.49 -8.29
C VAL A 194 -13.37 0.05 -8.87
N GLU A 195 -13.72 -1.23 -8.78
CA GLU A 195 -15.04 -1.73 -9.23
C GLU A 195 -16.20 -0.98 -8.54
N LYS A 196 -16.07 -0.69 -7.24
CA LYS A 196 -17.05 0.11 -6.51
C LYS A 196 -17.12 1.56 -7.00
N GLN A 197 -16.01 2.15 -7.40
CA GLN A 197 -15.96 3.54 -7.87
C GLN A 197 -16.62 3.76 -9.23
N ILE A 198 -16.69 2.74 -10.09
CA ILE A 198 -17.23 2.87 -11.44
C ILE A 198 -18.69 3.34 -11.40
N PRO A 199 -19.63 2.66 -10.72
CA PRO A 199 -21.02 3.13 -10.64
C PRO A 199 -21.17 4.43 -9.84
N GLU A 200 -20.34 4.67 -8.82
CA GLU A 200 -20.37 5.92 -8.06
C GLU A 200 -20.01 7.11 -8.94
N GLN A 201 -18.95 7.00 -9.74
CA GLN A 201 -18.55 8.05 -10.67
C GLN A 201 -19.53 8.20 -11.85
N ALA A 202 -20.10 7.11 -12.34
CA ALA A 202 -21.10 7.15 -13.40
C ALA A 202 -22.33 7.99 -12.97
N LYS A 203 -22.80 7.75 -11.74
CA LYS A 203 -23.91 8.51 -11.15
C LYS A 203 -23.55 9.99 -10.97
N GLU A 204 -22.39 10.29 -10.40
CA GLU A 204 -21.94 11.66 -10.10
C GLU A 204 -21.72 12.48 -11.37
N LEU A 205 -21.17 11.85 -12.42
CA LEU A 205 -20.86 12.51 -13.68
C LEU A 205 -22.02 12.48 -14.69
N GLY A 206 -23.09 11.71 -14.42
CA GLY A 206 -24.23 11.57 -15.31
C GLY A 206 -23.89 10.87 -16.64
N ILE A 207 -22.95 9.92 -16.63
CA ILE A 207 -22.48 9.17 -17.81
C ILE A 207 -22.60 7.66 -17.58
N SER A 208 -22.40 6.86 -18.63
CA SER A 208 -22.41 5.41 -18.50
C SER A 208 -21.16 4.88 -17.77
N GLU A 209 -21.25 3.69 -17.14
CA GLU A 209 -20.10 3.02 -16.54
C GLU A 209 -19.00 2.74 -17.59
N ALA A 210 -19.38 2.41 -18.83
CA ALA A 210 -18.44 2.23 -19.93
C ALA A 210 -17.67 3.52 -20.26
N ASP A 211 -18.35 4.67 -20.19
CA ASP A 211 -17.72 5.98 -20.39
C ASP A 211 -16.81 6.35 -19.20
N VAL A 212 -17.16 5.97 -17.97
CA VAL A 212 -16.25 6.13 -16.81
C VAL A 212 -14.96 5.38 -17.04
N ILE A 213 -15.03 4.11 -17.43
CA ILE A 213 -13.86 3.30 -17.72
C ILE A 213 -13.03 3.94 -18.83
N LYS A 214 -13.64 4.20 -19.98
CA LYS A 214 -12.93 4.64 -21.18
C LYS A 214 -12.44 6.09 -21.10
N ASN A 215 -13.31 7.01 -20.66
CA ASN A 215 -13.12 8.44 -20.81
C ASN A 215 -12.69 9.14 -19.51
N VAL A 216 -12.70 8.42 -18.36
CA VAL A 216 -12.27 8.94 -17.07
C VAL A 216 -11.09 8.16 -16.52
N MET A 217 -11.19 6.83 -16.44
CA MET A 217 -10.14 6.02 -15.79
C MET A 217 -8.95 5.70 -16.71
N LEU A 218 -9.22 5.34 -17.95
CA LEU A 218 -8.17 4.88 -18.89
C LEU A 218 -7.79 5.93 -19.96
N LYS A 219 -8.44 7.08 -19.93
CA LYS A 219 -8.29 8.13 -20.96
C LYS A 219 -6.84 8.57 -21.16
N ASP A 220 -6.06 8.64 -20.08
CA ASP A 220 -4.70 9.17 -20.10
C ASP A 220 -3.64 8.05 -20.15
N THR A 221 -4.04 6.78 -20.18
CA THR A 221 -3.12 5.63 -20.40
C THR A 221 -2.77 5.55 -21.91
N VAL A 222 -1.55 5.12 -22.21
CA VAL A 222 -1.08 5.06 -23.61
C VAL A 222 -1.65 3.87 -24.39
N ASP A 223 -2.14 2.84 -23.68
CA ASP A 223 -2.64 1.59 -24.25
C ASP A 223 -4.11 1.27 -23.91
N GLY A 224 -4.76 2.10 -23.09
CA GLY A 224 -6.15 1.90 -22.70
C GLY A 224 -6.36 0.72 -21.72
N VAL A 225 -5.35 0.30 -20.99
CA VAL A 225 -5.39 -0.87 -20.11
C VAL A 225 -5.26 -0.47 -18.64
N PHE A 226 -5.98 -1.20 -17.77
CA PHE A 226 -5.79 -1.09 -16.32
C PHE A 226 -4.45 -1.70 -15.90
N THR A 227 -3.77 -1.04 -14.96
CA THR A 227 -2.68 -1.66 -14.23
C THR A 227 -3.21 -2.88 -13.46
N THR A 228 -2.46 -3.96 -13.42
CA THR A 228 -2.84 -5.18 -12.70
C THR A 228 -2.30 -5.17 -11.26
N VAL A 229 -2.87 -5.99 -10.39
CA VAL A 229 -2.32 -6.17 -9.03
C VAL A 229 -0.96 -6.84 -9.08
N GLU A 230 -0.71 -7.66 -10.10
CA GLU A 230 0.56 -8.32 -10.38
C GLU A 230 1.66 -7.32 -10.73
N ASP A 231 1.39 -6.31 -11.56
CA ASP A 231 2.35 -5.24 -11.91
C ASP A 231 2.84 -4.52 -10.65
N ILE A 232 1.91 -4.25 -9.73
CA ILE A 232 2.23 -3.61 -8.47
C ILE A 232 3.02 -4.55 -7.54
N ALA A 233 2.64 -5.83 -7.49
CA ALA A 233 3.33 -6.81 -6.66
C ALA A 233 4.77 -7.06 -7.13
N GLU A 234 5.01 -7.15 -8.44
CA GLU A 234 6.36 -7.28 -9.01
C GLU A 234 7.22 -6.04 -8.74
N THR A 235 6.63 -4.84 -8.85
CA THR A 235 7.33 -3.60 -8.49
C THR A 235 7.70 -3.59 -7.00
N ALA A 236 6.77 -4.00 -6.13
CA ALA A 236 7.02 -4.10 -4.69
C ALA A 236 8.12 -5.14 -4.37
N LEU A 237 8.11 -6.30 -5.05
CA LEU A 237 9.15 -7.31 -4.92
C LEU A 237 10.52 -6.78 -5.34
N TYR A 238 10.60 -6.10 -6.48
CA TYR A 238 11.83 -5.47 -6.96
C TYR A 238 12.41 -4.51 -5.92
N LEU A 239 11.59 -3.61 -5.37
CA LEU A 239 12.04 -2.62 -4.39
C LEU A 239 12.45 -3.25 -3.05
N ALA A 240 11.71 -4.25 -2.58
CA ALA A 240 12.03 -4.96 -1.34
C ALA A 240 13.35 -5.74 -1.44
N ALA A 241 13.59 -6.39 -2.57
CA ALA A 241 14.78 -7.20 -2.82
C ALA A 241 15.99 -6.41 -3.33
N PHE A 242 15.84 -5.11 -3.64
CA PHE A 242 16.93 -4.30 -4.19
C PHE A 242 18.10 -4.24 -3.20
N PRO A 243 19.36 -4.49 -3.65
CA PRO A 243 20.46 -4.78 -2.73
C PRO A 243 21.09 -3.54 -2.06
N SER A 244 20.72 -2.33 -2.46
CA SER A 244 21.34 -1.10 -1.96
C SER A 244 20.31 0.02 -1.69
N ALA A 245 20.78 1.12 -1.12
CA ALA A 245 19.95 2.30 -0.86
C ALA A 245 19.84 3.27 -2.07
N ALA A 246 20.36 2.90 -3.23
CA ALA A 246 20.41 3.80 -4.40
C ALA A 246 19.04 4.33 -4.85
N LEU A 247 17.97 3.57 -4.58
CA LEU A 247 16.60 3.95 -4.94
C LEU A 247 15.80 4.57 -3.80
N THR A 248 16.40 4.77 -2.60
CA THR A 248 15.65 5.27 -1.44
C THR A 248 15.10 6.68 -1.66
N GLY A 249 13.91 6.95 -1.12
CA GLY A 249 13.24 8.24 -1.25
C GLY A 249 12.52 8.47 -2.59
N GLN A 250 12.57 7.50 -3.50
CA GLN A 250 11.96 7.64 -4.82
C GLN A 250 10.49 7.18 -4.83
N SER A 251 9.73 7.73 -5.77
CA SER A 251 8.41 7.25 -6.15
C SER A 251 8.51 6.53 -7.49
N PHE A 252 7.80 5.39 -7.59
CA PHE A 252 7.78 4.53 -8.77
C PHE A 252 6.37 4.52 -9.33
N VAL A 253 6.19 5.18 -10.47
CA VAL A 253 4.88 5.27 -11.13
C VAL A 253 4.67 4.00 -11.96
N VAL A 254 3.51 3.36 -11.75
CA VAL A 254 3.08 2.14 -12.45
C VAL A 254 1.68 2.40 -12.99
N SER A 255 1.56 3.01 -14.18
CA SER A 255 0.33 3.66 -14.62
C SER A 255 0.03 3.57 -16.11
N HIS A 256 0.69 2.70 -16.86
CA HIS A 256 0.54 2.62 -18.31
C HIS A 256 0.70 3.99 -19.00
N GLY A 257 1.69 4.79 -18.55
CA GLY A 257 1.98 6.10 -19.12
C GLY A 257 0.99 7.20 -18.78
N TRP A 258 -0.02 6.96 -17.91
CA TRP A 258 -0.91 8.04 -17.46
C TRP A 258 -0.13 9.22 -16.86
N TYR A 259 0.83 8.93 -15.99
CA TYR A 259 1.73 9.95 -15.47
C TYR A 259 3.17 9.54 -15.73
N MET A 260 3.96 10.45 -16.32
CA MET A 260 5.39 10.28 -16.60
C MET A 260 6.17 11.39 -15.90
N GLN A 261 7.23 11.03 -15.16
CA GLN A 261 8.12 11.97 -14.46
C GLN A 261 9.25 12.42 -15.37
#